data_e4853c6788320b53513489524d2f734a
#
_entry.id   e4853c6788320b53513489524d2f734a
#
_cell.length_a   1.000
_cell.length_b   1.000
_cell.length_c   1.000
_cell.angle_alpha   90.00
_cell.angle_beta   90.00
_cell.angle_gamma   90.00
#
_symmetry.space_group_name_H-M   'P 1'
#
loop_
_entity.id
_entity.type
_entity.pdbx_description
1 polymer ?
#
loop_
_entity_poly.entity_id
_entity_poly.type
_entity_poly.pdbx_seq_one_letter_code
_entity_poly.pdbx_strand_id
1 'polypeptide(L)' 'MDKLELKGKWNELKGKAKQAYEDLNDDDLAYEDGKEDELYGRLQTKTGKTREGVIDWLRSL' A
#
# COMPACT_ATOMS: atom_id res chain seq x y z
N MET A 1 -7.46 -1.67 -8.95
CA MET A 1 -6.84 -2.93 -8.44
C MET A 1 -7.85 -3.64 -7.58
N ASP A 2 -8.15 -4.87 -7.88
CA ASP A 2 -9.09 -5.61 -7.05
C ASP A 2 -8.37 -6.29 -5.87
N LYS A 3 -9.17 -6.86 -4.98
CA LYS A 3 -8.68 -7.45 -3.75
C LYS A 3 -7.74 -8.62 -3.96
N LEU A 4 -8.07 -9.48 -4.91
CA LEU A 4 -7.26 -10.66 -5.20
C LEU A 4 -5.93 -10.28 -5.81
N GLU A 5 -5.94 -9.30 -6.70
CA GLU A 5 -4.74 -8.80 -7.34
C GLU A 5 -3.80 -8.16 -6.34
N LEU A 6 -4.34 -7.35 -5.43
CA LEU A 6 -3.55 -6.71 -4.37
C LEU A 6 -2.91 -7.76 -3.47
N LYS A 7 -3.68 -8.73 -3.03
CA LYS A 7 -3.19 -9.81 -2.16
C LYS A 7 -2.08 -10.60 -2.82
N GLY A 8 -2.26 -10.96 -4.10
CA GLY A 8 -1.29 -11.78 -4.83
C GLY A 8 0.02 -11.08 -5.10
N LYS A 9 0.01 -9.75 -5.20
CA LYS A 9 1.19 -8.96 -5.54
C LYS A 9 1.80 -8.21 -4.35
N TRP A 10 1.24 -8.37 -3.16
CA TRP A 10 1.61 -7.50 -2.05
C TRP A 10 3.08 -7.59 -1.65
N ASN A 11 3.68 -8.77 -1.65
CA ASN A 11 5.09 -8.90 -1.31
C ASN A 11 5.98 -8.10 -2.24
N GLU A 12 5.67 -8.09 -3.52
CA GLU A 12 6.40 -7.32 -4.52
C GLU A 12 6.16 -5.81 -4.34
N LEU A 13 4.90 -5.43 -4.18
CA LEU A 13 4.53 -4.02 -4.00
C LEU A 13 5.13 -3.44 -2.73
N LYS A 14 5.19 -4.24 -1.66
CA LYS A 14 5.78 -3.83 -0.40
C LYS A 14 7.24 -3.41 -0.57
N GLY A 15 8.01 -4.19 -1.29
CA GLY A 15 9.41 -3.86 -1.57
C GLY A 15 9.56 -2.58 -2.37
N LYS A 16 8.73 -2.43 -3.40
CA LYS A 16 8.74 -1.22 -4.24
C LYS A 16 8.29 0.02 -3.46
N ALA A 17 7.29 -0.13 -2.60
CA ALA A 17 6.81 0.97 -1.76
C ALA A 17 7.90 1.48 -0.82
N LYS A 18 8.66 0.58 -0.22
CA LYS A 18 9.77 0.96 0.67
C LYS A 18 10.85 1.72 -0.09
N GLN A 19 11.09 1.37 -1.34
CA GLN A 19 12.07 2.09 -2.17
C GLN A 19 11.58 3.49 -2.53
N ALA A 20 10.28 3.64 -2.73
CA ALA A 20 9.71 4.94 -3.09
C ALA A 20 9.64 5.90 -1.91
N TYR A 21 9.36 5.38 -0.71
CA TYR A 21 9.23 6.18 0.52
C TYR A 21 10.01 5.52 1.63
N GLU A 22 11.13 6.09 1.99
CA GLU A 22 12.02 5.53 3.02
C GLU A 22 11.37 5.48 4.40
N ASP A 23 10.41 6.36 4.65
CA ASP A 23 9.70 6.40 5.93
C ASP A 23 8.74 5.24 6.15
N LEU A 24 8.44 4.48 5.09
CA LEU A 24 7.55 3.33 5.22
C LEU A 24 8.32 2.13 5.80
N ASN A 25 7.75 1.55 6.84
CA ASN A 25 8.30 0.35 7.46
C ASN A 25 7.35 -0.82 7.30
N ASP A 26 7.74 -1.99 7.81
CA ASP A 26 6.93 -3.20 7.68
C ASP A 26 5.58 -3.07 8.35
N ASP A 27 5.50 -2.36 9.46
CA ASP A 27 4.22 -2.14 10.15
C ASP A 27 3.27 -1.29 9.33
N ASP A 28 3.80 -0.26 8.64
CA ASP A 28 2.99 0.58 7.77
C ASP A 28 2.46 -0.19 6.56
N LEU A 29 3.20 -1.19 6.13
CA LEU A 29 2.89 -1.98 4.95
C LEU A 29 2.29 -3.35 5.28
N ALA A 30 1.94 -3.58 6.54
CA ALA A 30 1.29 -4.81 6.94
C ALA A 30 -0.08 -4.93 6.27
N TYR A 31 -0.30 -6.02 5.57
CA TYR A 31 -1.55 -6.28 4.86
C TYR A 31 -2.20 -7.54 5.40
N GLU A 32 -3.46 -7.40 5.80
CA GLU A 32 -4.28 -8.53 6.21
C GLU A 32 -5.51 -8.57 5.32
N ASP A 33 -5.89 -9.79 4.93
CA ASP A 33 -7.07 -10.01 4.11
C ASP A 33 -8.30 -9.44 4.82
N GLY A 34 -9.08 -8.64 4.09
CA GLY A 34 -10.25 -7.98 4.64
C GLY A 34 -9.99 -6.65 5.34
N LYS A 35 -8.72 -6.24 5.46
CA LYS A 35 -8.35 -5.00 6.15
C LYS A 35 -7.68 -3.98 5.22
N GLU A 36 -8.11 -3.94 3.98
CA GLU A 36 -7.57 -3.04 2.97
C GLU A 36 -7.75 -1.57 3.35
N ASP A 37 -8.87 -1.24 4.00
CA ASP A 37 -9.13 0.15 4.41
C ASP A 37 -8.11 0.64 5.43
N GLU A 38 -7.69 -0.22 6.33
CA GLU A 38 -6.67 0.13 7.32
C GLU A 38 -5.33 0.38 6.64
N LEU A 39 -4.97 -0.47 5.69
CA LEU A 39 -3.74 -0.31 4.91
C LEU A 39 -3.74 1.02 4.17
N TYR A 40 -4.82 1.31 3.45
CA TYR A 40 -4.93 2.56 2.70
C TYR A 40 -4.87 3.78 3.62
N GLY A 41 -5.51 3.70 4.77
CA GLY A 41 -5.47 4.79 5.76
C GLY A 41 -4.07 5.08 6.27
N ARG A 42 -3.31 4.03 6.57
CA ARG A 42 -1.91 4.19 6.99
C ARG A 42 -1.07 4.83 5.90
N LEU A 43 -1.23 4.37 4.66
CA LEU A 43 -0.49 4.90 3.53
C LEU A 43 -0.87 6.34 3.21
N GLN A 44 -2.14 6.70 3.37
CA GLN A 44 -2.57 8.09 3.22
C GLN A 44 -1.85 9.00 4.21
N THR A 45 -1.77 8.58 5.46
CA THR A 45 -1.10 9.34 6.51
C THR A 45 0.38 9.51 6.21
N LYS A 46 1.03 8.45 5.78
CA LYS A 46 2.48 8.47 5.57
C LYS A 46 2.89 9.18 4.28
N THR A 47 2.09 9.10 3.23
CA THR A 47 2.46 9.67 1.93
C THR A 47 1.80 11.02 1.65
N GLY A 48 0.77 11.38 2.41
CA GLY A 48 0.00 12.59 2.15
C GLY A 48 -0.93 12.49 0.95
N LYS A 49 -1.10 11.29 0.41
CA LYS A 49 -1.97 11.08 -0.75
C LYS A 49 -3.42 10.89 -0.31
N THR A 50 -4.35 11.13 -1.25
CA THR A 50 -5.74 10.75 -1.04
C THR A 50 -5.86 9.22 -1.17
N ARG A 51 -7.00 8.67 -0.78
CA ARG A 51 -7.24 7.23 -0.93
C ARG A 51 -7.09 6.81 -2.39
N GLU A 52 -7.68 7.54 -3.31
CA GLU A 52 -7.54 7.24 -4.74
C GLU A 52 -6.10 7.36 -5.20
N GLY A 53 -5.39 8.36 -4.69
CA GLY A 53 -3.98 8.54 -4.99
C GLY A 53 -3.13 7.38 -4.53
N VAL A 54 -3.42 6.82 -3.36
CA VAL A 54 -2.73 5.63 -2.85
C VAL A 54 -2.99 4.44 -3.77
N ILE A 55 -4.24 4.22 -4.15
CA ILE A 55 -4.61 3.10 -5.02
C ILE A 55 -3.93 3.21 -6.38
N ASP A 56 -3.96 4.39 -6.97
CA ASP A 56 -3.30 4.64 -8.26
C ASP A 56 -1.79 4.44 -8.16
N TRP A 57 -1.19 4.90 -7.07
CA TRP A 57 0.23 4.73 -6.84
C TRP A 57 0.61 3.26 -6.75
N LEU A 58 -0.15 2.47 -5.99
CA LEU A 58 0.11 1.04 -5.86
C LEU A 58 -0.01 0.31 -7.21
N ARG A 59 -0.96 0.73 -8.04
CA ARG A 59 -1.10 0.15 -9.38
C ARG A 59 0.10 0.43 -10.27
N SER A 60 0.76 1.56 -10.07
CA SER A 60 1.85 1.99 -10.93
C SER A 60 3.22 1.48 -10.48
N LEU A 61 3.30 0.82 -9.36
CA LEU A 61 4.57 0.28 -8.85
C LEU A 61 5.08 -0.94 -9.67
#